data_f71e841d8a5830075c86e2afe5d1d474
#
_entry.id   f71e841d8a5830075c86e2afe5d1d474
#
_cell.length_a   1.000
_cell.length_b   1.000
_cell.length_c   1.000
_cell.angle_alpha   90.00
_cell.angle_beta   90.00
_cell.angle_gamma   90.00
#
_symmetry.space_group_name_H-M   'P 1'
#
loop_
_entity.id
_entity.type
_entity.pdbx_description
1 polymer ?
#
loop_
_entity_poly.entity_id
_entity_poly.type
_entity_poly.pdbx_seq_one_letter_code
_entity_poly.pdbx_strand_id
1 'polypeptide(L)'
;APKVATVLDARGGESEVPVEQLQSGMRLLVKPGSQFPVDGEVLKGGTATDESNLTGEATPVEKNVGDTVLAGTINLWGAVEVGVLRPAAQSSLRKIIQLIKEAQQQKVPSQQFADKFGTIYTYLVLALSAVMFFVWWLGFHLPPFTSTAVAQSAFYHTMTLLVVASPCALVLSIP
;
A
#
# COMPACT_ATOMS: atom_id res chain seq x y z
N ALA A 1 -8.03 -1.02 -14.96
CA ALA A 1 -9.35 -0.53 -15.34
C ALA A 1 -9.26 0.08 -16.75
N PRO A 2 -10.29 -0.10 -17.60
CA PRO A 2 -10.34 0.47 -18.94
C PRO A 2 -10.31 2.00 -18.88
N LYS A 3 -9.72 2.63 -19.91
CA LYS A 3 -9.69 4.10 -20.01
C LYS A 3 -10.89 4.66 -20.78
N VAL A 4 -11.48 3.84 -21.64
CA VAL A 4 -12.64 4.18 -22.46
C VAL A 4 -13.73 3.13 -22.29
N ALA A 5 -14.98 3.53 -22.52
CA ALA A 5 -16.15 2.69 -22.51
C ALA A 5 -16.99 2.93 -23.76
N THR A 6 -17.65 1.90 -24.26
CA THR A 6 -18.60 2.02 -25.38
C THR A 6 -19.96 2.39 -24.82
N VAL A 7 -20.42 3.59 -25.12
CA VAL A 7 -21.73 4.14 -24.75
C VAL A 7 -22.71 3.93 -25.89
N LEU A 8 -23.92 3.51 -25.55
CA LEU A 8 -25.04 3.39 -26.50
C LEU A 8 -25.93 4.64 -26.43
N ASP A 9 -26.13 5.28 -27.58
CA ASP A 9 -27.09 6.37 -27.68
C ASP A 9 -28.57 5.85 -27.72
N ALA A 10 -29.52 6.76 -27.72
CA ALA A 10 -30.94 6.40 -27.76
C ALA A 10 -31.36 5.71 -29.08
N ARG A 11 -30.55 5.76 -30.13
CA ARG A 11 -30.79 5.18 -31.46
C ARG A 11 -29.99 3.89 -31.65
N GLY A 12 -29.21 3.42 -30.64
CA GLY A 12 -28.37 2.24 -30.70
C GLY A 12 -26.99 2.48 -31.34
N GLY A 13 -26.61 3.74 -31.56
CA GLY A 13 -25.27 4.09 -32.05
C GLY A 13 -24.24 3.85 -30.95
N GLU A 14 -23.09 3.26 -31.32
CA GLU A 14 -21.95 3.06 -30.43
C GLU A 14 -21.00 4.27 -30.50
N SER A 15 -20.61 4.79 -29.36
CA SER A 15 -19.58 5.83 -29.24
C SER A 15 -18.62 5.51 -28.11
N GLU A 16 -17.33 5.79 -28.30
CA GLU A 16 -16.33 5.63 -27.26
C GLU A 16 -16.21 6.90 -26.43
N VAL A 17 -16.35 6.76 -25.11
CA VAL A 17 -16.31 7.87 -24.15
C VAL A 17 -15.29 7.53 -23.06
N PRO A 18 -14.45 8.49 -22.63
CA PRO A 18 -13.57 8.28 -21.47
C PRO A 18 -14.39 7.88 -20.23
N VAL A 19 -13.91 6.88 -19.49
CA VAL A 19 -14.62 6.36 -18.30
C VAL A 19 -14.89 7.44 -17.26
N GLU A 20 -14.06 8.47 -17.21
CA GLU A 20 -14.21 9.59 -16.28
C GLU A 20 -15.43 10.50 -16.60
N GLN A 21 -15.93 10.45 -17.83
CA GLN A 21 -17.10 11.21 -18.28
C GLN A 21 -18.42 10.44 -18.16
N LEU A 22 -18.37 9.18 -17.71
CA LEU A 22 -19.56 8.38 -17.52
C LEU A 22 -20.41 8.92 -16.37
N GLN A 23 -21.69 9.09 -16.65
CA GLN A 23 -22.71 9.58 -15.70
C GLN A 23 -23.75 8.51 -15.42
N SER A 24 -24.38 8.59 -14.27
CA SER A 24 -25.51 7.71 -13.90
C SER A 24 -26.63 7.82 -14.95
N GLY A 25 -27.18 6.67 -15.32
CA GLY A 25 -28.23 6.55 -16.33
C GLY A 25 -27.73 6.37 -17.78
N MET A 26 -26.44 6.54 -18.06
CA MET A 26 -25.88 6.19 -19.37
C MET A 26 -25.92 4.69 -19.61
N ARG A 27 -26.13 4.27 -20.87
CA ARG A 27 -26.10 2.85 -21.26
C ARG A 27 -24.77 2.51 -21.90
N LEU A 28 -24.17 1.43 -21.44
CA LEU A 28 -22.90 0.90 -21.90
C LEU A 28 -23.08 -0.44 -22.59
N LEU A 29 -22.31 -0.69 -23.63
CA LEU A 29 -22.16 -2.01 -24.24
C LEU A 29 -20.83 -2.61 -23.72
N VAL A 30 -20.91 -3.73 -23.01
CA VAL A 30 -19.73 -4.44 -22.54
C VAL A 30 -19.62 -5.78 -23.29
N LYS A 31 -18.58 -5.88 -24.13
CA LYS A 31 -18.31 -7.05 -24.97
C LYS A 31 -17.59 -8.15 -24.15
N PRO A 32 -17.70 -9.44 -24.57
CA PRO A 32 -16.94 -10.52 -23.93
C PRO A 32 -15.44 -10.23 -23.87
N GLY A 33 -14.80 -10.60 -22.77
CA GLY A 33 -13.38 -10.32 -22.50
C GLY A 33 -13.09 -8.88 -22.03
N SER A 34 -14.09 -7.99 -22.08
CA SER A 34 -13.93 -6.61 -21.63
C SER A 34 -14.20 -6.49 -20.13
N GLN A 35 -13.51 -5.54 -19.51
CA GLN A 35 -13.70 -5.22 -18.10
C GLN A 35 -14.81 -4.18 -17.93
N PHE A 36 -15.69 -4.37 -16.93
CA PHE A 36 -16.70 -3.37 -16.59
C PHE A 36 -16.04 -2.08 -16.07
N PRO A 37 -16.31 -0.94 -16.72
CA PRO A 37 -15.63 0.33 -16.37
C PRO A 37 -16.17 0.99 -15.10
N VAL A 38 -17.45 0.74 -14.78
CA VAL A 38 -18.19 1.31 -13.65
C VAL A 38 -19.16 0.29 -13.06
N ASP A 39 -19.67 0.59 -11.86
CA ASP A 39 -20.77 -0.20 -11.29
C ASP A 39 -22.05 0.09 -12.07
N GLY A 40 -22.78 -0.98 -12.43
CA GLY A 40 -23.98 -0.87 -13.24
C GLY A 40 -24.97 -2.00 -13.01
N GLU A 41 -26.12 -1.89 -13.67
CA GLU A 41 -27.18 -2.91 -13.70
C GLU A 41 -27.33 -3.43 -15.12
N VAL A 42 -27.43 -4.74 -15.28
CA VAL A 42 -27.68 -5.37 -16.59
C VAL A 42 -29.08 -5.02 -17.07
N LEU A 43 -29.15 -4.27 -18.16
CA LEU A 43 -30.43 -3.86 -18.79
C LEU A 43 -30.89 -4.84 -19.86
N LYS A 44 -29.92 -5.47 -20.56
CA LYS A 44 -30.22 -6.43 -21.64
C LYS A 44 -29.07 -7.41 -21.84
N GLY A 45 -29.44 -8.66 -22.16
CA GLY A 45 -28.49 -9.75 -22.31
C GLY A 45 -28.29 -10.53 -21.04
N GLY A 46 -27.40 -11.50 -21.08
CA GLY A 46 -26.97 -12.31 -19.95
C GLY A 46 -25.53 -12.73 -20.14
N THR A 47 -24.79 -12.84 -19.05
CA THR A 47 -23.39 -13.23 -19.07
C THR A 47 -22.97 -13.90 -17.76
N ALA A 48 -21.70 -14.30 -17.68
CA ALA A 48 -21.03 -14.52 -16.41
C ALA A 48 -19.89 -13.52 -16.24
N THR A 49 -19.64 -13.12 -15.02
CA THR A 49 -18.57 -12.22 -14.67
C THR A 49 -17.49 -12.94 -13.85
N ASP A 50 -16.24 -12.65 -14.15
CA ASP A 50 -15.12 -13.01 -13.30
C ASP A 50 -14.90 -11.88 -12.26
N GLU A 51 -15.20 -12.18 -11.01
CA GLU A 51 -15.08 -11.28 -9.88
C GLU A 51 -13.82 -11.55 -9.02
N SER A 52 -12.92 -12.41 -9.47
CA SER A 52 -11.73 -12.85 -8.73
C SER A 52 -10.83 -11.71 -8.28
N ASN A 53 -10.78 -10.63 -9.08
CA ASN A 53 -10.02 -9.42 -8.75
C ASN A 53 -10.55 -8.66 -7.52
N LEU A 54 -11.80 -8.90 -7.13
CA LEU A 54 -12.47 -8.22 -6.00
C LEU A 54 -12.70 -9.16 -4.82
N THR A 55 -13.16 -10.37 -5.09
CA THR A 55 -13.54 -11.35 -4.07
C THR A 55 -12.45 -12.36 -3.76
N GLY A 56 -11.50 -12.56 -4.69
CA GLY A 56 -10.50 -13.63 -4.64
C GLY A 56 -11.01 -14.99 -5.08
N GLU A 57 -12.30 -15.12 -5.42
CA GLU A 57 -12.92 -16.36 -5.87
C GLU A 57 -12.93 -16.45 -7.41
N ALA A 58 -12.37 -17.52 -7.95
CA ALA A 58 -12.26 -17.72 -9.40
C ALA A 58 -13.52 -18.30 -10.04
N THR A 59 -14.59 -18.52 -9.28
CA THR A 59 -15.84 -19.06 -9.82
C THR A 59 -16.61 -17.97 -10.56
N PRO A 60 -16.96 -18.16 -11.86
CA PRO A 60 -17.77 -17.22 -12.61
C PRO A 60 -19.15 -17.02 -11.97
N VAL A 61 -19.59 -15.78 -11.88
CA VAL A 61 -20.89 -15.40 -11.34
C VAL A 61 -21.84 -15.06 -12.48
N GLU A 62 -22.93 -15.80 -12.62
CA GLU A 62 -23.96 -15.51 -13.62
C GLU A 62 -24.64 -14.17 -13.33
N LYS A 63 -24.90 -13.41 -14.41
CA LYS A 63 -25.56 -12.10 -14.37
C LYS A 63 -26.65 -12.05 -15.43
N ASN A 64 -27.85 -11.82 -14.98
CA ASN A 64 -29.05 -11.68 -15.79
C ASN A 64 -29.59 -10.24 -15.73
N VAL A 65 -30.59 -9.93 -16.51
CA VAL A 65 -31.24 -8.61 -16.49
C VAL A 65 -31.75 -8.28 -15.08
N GLY A 66 -31.38 -7.10 -14.58
CA GLY A 66 -31.63 -6.63 -13.22
C GLY A 66 -30.50 -6.90 -12.23
N ASP A 67 -29.50 -7.72 -12.59
CA ASP A 67 -28.38 -7.98 -11.71
C ASP A 67 -27.33 -6.85 -11.75
N THR A 68 -26.70 -6.62 -10.62
CA THR A 68 -25.62 -5.63 -10.50
C THR A 68 -24.30 -6.23 -10.96
N VAL A 69 -23.55 -5.46 -11.75
CA VAL A 69 -22.16 -5.71 -12.15
C VAL A 69 -21.25 -4.68 -11.50
N LEU A 70 -20.05 -5.10 -11.13
CA LEU A 70 -19.09 -4.27 -10.39
C LEU A 70 -17.94 -3.80 -11.31
N ALA A 71 -17.52 -2.57 -11.11
CA ALA A 71 -16.35 -2.01 -11.79
C ALA A 71 -15.12 -2.87 -11.53
N GLY A 72 -14.37 -3.21 -12.59
CA GLY A 72 -13.15 -3.99 -12.48
C GLY A 72 -13.33 -5.50 -12.68
N THR A 73 -14.56 -6.02 -12.70
CA THR A 73 -14.84 -7.43 -13.06
C THR A 73 -14.78 -7.61 -14.59
N ILE A 74 -14.58 -8.84 -15.05
CA ILE A 74 -14.45 -9.17 -16.48
C ILE A 74 -15.71 -9.85 -16.98
N ASN A 75 -16.24 -9.36 -18.08
CA ASN A 75 -17.33 -9.99 -18.80
C ASN A 75 -16.81 -11.23 -19.55
N LEU A 76 -17.35 -12.44 -19.27
CA LEU A 76 -16.81 -13.68 -19.83
C LEU A 76 -17.51 -14.12 -21.13
N TRP A 77 -18.85 -14.06 -21.20
CA TRP A 77 -19.57 -14.78 -22.27
C TRP A 77 -20.28 -13.87 -23.25
N GLY A 78 -21.41 -13.29 -22.88
CA GLY A 78 -22.27 -12.52 -23.76
C GLY A 78 -21.96 -11.03 -23.80
N ALA A 79 -22.29 -10.35 -24.90
CA ALA A 79 -22.34 -8.89 -24.88
C ALA A 79 -23.57 -8.44 -24.10
N VAL A 80 -23.39 -7.52 -23.16
CA VAL A 80 -24.45 -7.03 -22.27
C VAL A 80 -24.57 -5.52 -22.35
N GLU A 81 -25.81 -5.02 -22.32
CA GLU A 81 -26.10 -3.60 -22.11
C GLU A 81 -26.24 -3.35 -20.62
N VAL A 82 -25.49 -2.37 -20.12
CA VAL A 82 -25.42 -2.05 -18.70
C VAL A 82 -25.77 -0.59 -18.48
N GLY A 83 -26.70 -0.34 -17.56
CA GLY A 83 -27.00 1.01 -17.08
C GLY A 83 -26.03 1.43 -15.99
N VAL A 84 -25.42 2.59 -16.13
CA VAL A 84 -24.52 3.14 -15.12
C VAL A 84 -25.27 3.52 -13.86
N LEU A 85 -24.99 2.86 -12.74
CA LEU A 85 -25.58 3.21 -11.45
C LEU A 85 -24.87 4.36 -10.77
N ARG A 86 -23.52 4.38 -10.85
CA ARG A 86 -22.69 5.40 -10.20
C ARG A 86 -21.57 5.87 -11.13
N PRO A 87 -21.22 7.17 -11.08
CA PRO A 87 -20.05 7.67 -11.81
C PRO A 87 -18.77 6.92 -11.44
N ALA A 88 -17.82 6.87 -12.36
CA ALA A 88 -16.53 6.20 -12.16
C ALA A 88 -15.78 6.66 -10.90
N ALA A 89 -15.92 7.93 -10.51
CA ALA A 89 -15.33 8.48 -9.30
C ALA A 89 -15.87 7.86 -8.00
N GLN A 90 -17.10 7.34 -8.03
CA GLN A 90 -17.79 6.74 -6.88
C GLN A 90 -17.90 5.22 -6.98
N SER A 91 -17.22 4.59 -7.94
CA SER A 91 -17.24 3.14 -8.12
C SER A 91 -16.65 2.42 -6.89
N SER A 92 -17.17 1.22 -6.62
CA SER A 92 -16.73 0.35 -5.53
C SER A 92 -15.22 0.12 -5.55
N LEU A 93 -14.63 -0.06 -6.73
CA LEU A 93 -13.20 -0.23 -6.91
C LEU A 93 -12.39 0.99 -6.46
N ARG A 94 -12.80 2.22 -6.84
CA ARG A 94 -12.10 3.44 -6.41
C ARG A 94 -12.20 3.65 -4.91
N LYS A 95 -13.33 3.31 -4.30
CA LYS A 95 -13.50 3.39 -2.84
C LYS A 95 -12.55 2.46 -2.09
N ILE A 96 -12.36 1.22 -2.59
CA ILE A 96 -11.38 0.27 -2.03
C ILE A 96 -9.95 0.81 -2.17
N ILE A 97 -9.57 1.31 -3.35
CA ILE A 97 -8.24 1.89 -3.59
C ILE A 97 -7.99 3.09 -2.67
N GLN A 98 -8.99 3.94 -2.47
CA GLN A 98 -8.88 5.09 -1.57
C GLN A 98 -8.70 4.66 -0.12
N LEU A 99 -9.48 3.68 0.37
CA LEU A 99 -9.33 3.13 1.72
C LEU A 99 -7.94 2.52 1.95
N ILE A 100 -7.41 1.80 0.94
CA ILE A 100 -6.05 1.25 1.01
C ILE A 100 -5.01 2.38 1.09
N LYS A 101 -5.15 3.44 0.28
CA LYS A 101 -4.25 4.60 0.32
C LYS A 101 -4.31 5.33 1.67
N GLU A 102 -5.50 5.54 2.21
CA GLU A 102 -5.69 6.15 3.52
C GLU A 102 -5.07 5.29 4.64
N ALA A 103 -5.26 3.97 4.59
CA ALA A 103 -4.64 3.04 5.53
C ALA A 103 -3.10 3.04 5.42
N GLN A 104 -2.55 3.12 4.21
CA GLN A 104 -1.09 3.20 4.00
C GLN A 104 -0.50 4.56 4.41
N GLN A 105 -1.26 5.65 4.29
CA GLN A 105 -0.81 6.98 4.72
C GLN A 105 -0.83 7.14 6.23
N GLN A 106 -1.64 6.36 6.94
CA GLN A 106 -1.58 6.24 8.39
C GLN A 106 -0.38 5.37 8.80
N LYS A 107 0.85 5.76 8.41
CA LYS A 107 2.06 5.22 9.03
C LYS A 107 1.91 5.39 10.53
N VAL A 108 1.86 4.26 11.21
CA VAL A 108 1.65 4.20 12.67
C VAL A 108 2.61 5.19 13.33
N PRO A 109 2.13 6.15 14.14
CA PRO A 109 2.98 7.15 14.80
C PRO A 109 4.16 6.55 15.57
N SER A 110 4.02 5.30 16.01
CA SER A 110 5.08 4.55 16.70
C SER A 110 6.33 4.30 15.85
N GLN A 111 6.20 4.09 14.52
CA GLN A 111 7.37 3.89 13.67
C GLN A 111 8.17 5.18 13.49
N GLN A 112 7.51 6.31 13.31
CA GLN A 112 8.19 7.61 13.20
C GLN A 112 8.87 8.02 14.52
N PHE A 113 8.29 7.65 15.66
CA PHE A 113 8.87 7.89 16.97
C PHE A 113 10.12 7.03 17.17
N ALA A 114 10.06 5.74 16.82
CA ALA A 114 11.19 4.83 16.93
C ALA A 114 12.37 5.25 16.03
N ASP A 115 12.12 5.70 14.80
CA ASP A 115 13.15 6.16 13.87
C ASP A 115 13.85 7.43 14.38
N LYS A 116 13.10 8.40 14.87
CA LYS A 116 13.67 9.64 15.45
C LYS A 116 14.43 9.35 16.73
N PHE A 117 13.87 8.55 17.61
CA PHE A 117 14.51 8.19 18.86
C PHE A 117 15.79 7.38 18.62
N GLY A 118 15.74 6.39 17.71
CA GLY A 118 16.90 5.58 17.35
C GLY A 118 18.06 6.42 16.81
N THR A 119 17.77 7.39 15.95
CA THR A 119 18.79 8.27 15.37
C THR A 119 19.45 9.14 16.44
N ILE A 120 18.65 9.82 17.28
CA ILE A 120 19.17 10.68 18.36
C ILE A 120 19.96 9.86 19.36
N TYR A 121 19.45 8.71 19.77
CA TYR A 121 20.11 7.80 20.70
C TYR A 121 21.48 7.33 20.18
N THR A 122 21.57 6.95 18.91
CA THR A 122 22.81 6.49 18.28
C THR A 122 23.88 7.59 18.31
N TYR A 123 23.53 8.82 17.93
CA TYR A 123 24.47 9.93 18.00
C TYR A 123 24.91 10.26 19.43
N LEU A 124 23.99 10.17 20.40
CA LEU A 124 24.29 10.39 21.81
C LEU A 124 25.27 9.34 22.35
N VAL A 125 25.04 8.06 22.05
CA VAL A 125 25.92 6.97 22.48
C VAL A 125 27.31 7.11 21.84
N LEU A 126 27.40 7.46 20.55
CA LEU A 126 28.66 7.69 19.88
C LEU A 126 29.44 8.88 20.50
N ALA A 127 28.74 9.98 20.76
CA ALA A 127 29.34 11.13 21.41
C ALA A 127 29.84 10.79 22.83
N LEU A 128 29.03 10.08 23.62
CA LEU A 128 29.39 9.62 24.95
C LEU A 128 30.63 8.69 24.95
N SER A 129 30.64 7.76 23.96
CA SER A 129 31.76 6.84 23.77
C SER A 129 33.07 7.58 23.44
N ALA A 130 32.98 8.60 22.59
CA ALA A 130 34.13 9.42 22.25
C ALA A 130 34.65 10.21 23.48
N VAL A 131 33.74 10.82 24.25
CA VAL A 131 34.12 11.53 25.50
C VAL A 131 34.77 10.56 26.48
N MET A 132 34.20 9.38 26.71
CA MET A 132 34.76 8.38 27.59
C MET A 132 36.14 7.89 27.15
N PHE A 133 36.36 7.72 25.84
CA PHE A 133 37.68 7.39 25.32
C PHE A 133 38.72 8.46 25.69
N PHE A 134 38.42 9.74 25.53
CA PHE A 134 39.32 10.83 25.88
C PHE A 134 39.52 10.92 27.40
N VAL A 135 38.51 10.69 28.22
CA VAL A 135 38.61 10.68 29.68
C VAL A 135 39.57 9.58 30.14
N TRP A 136 39.44 8.36 29.62
CA TRP A 136 40.33 7.25 29.97
C TRP A 136 41.76 7.50 29.47
N TRP A 137 41.92 8.06 28.26
CA TRP A 137 43.23 8.31 27.68
C TRP A 137 43.96 9.49 28.36
N LEU A 138 43.29 10.65 28.49
CA LEU A 138 43.95 11.86 29.06
C LEU A 138 43.82 11.92 30.58
N GLY A 139 42.69 11.54 31.16
CA GLY A 139 42.44 11.65 32.59
C GLY A 139 43.12 10.57 33.40
N PHE A 140 43.03 9.32 32.97
CA PHE A 140 43.66 8.20 33.67
C PHE A 140 44.97 7.72 33.06
N HIS A 141 45.47 8.39 32.01
CA HIS A 141 46.71 8.07 31.31
C HIS A 141 46.85 6.62 30.86
N LEU A 142 45.71 5.97 30.56
CA LEU A 142 45.70 4.60 30.07
C LEU A 142 46.22 4.53 28.63
N PRO A 143 46.95 3.47 28.25
CA PRO A 143 47.40 3.30 26.88
C PRO A 143 46.20 3.19 25.93
N PRO A 144 46.23 3.91 24.77
CA PRO A 144 45.07 4.01 23.90
C PRO A 144 44.68 2.67 23.27
N PHE A 145 45.62 1.86 22.82
CA PHE A 145 45.34 0.62 22.07
C PHE A 145 45.97 -0.65 22.63
N THR A 146 46.95 -0.55 23.53
CA THR A 146 47.63 -1.73 24.08
C THR A 146 47.15 -2.05 25.47
N SER A 147 46.60 -3.26 25.66
CA SER A 147 46.27 -3.76 27.00
C SER A 147 47.46 -4.48 27.61
N THR A 148 47.78 -4.15 28.87
CA THR A 148 48.81 -4.84 29.67
C THR A 148 48.15 -5.80 30.65
N ALA A 149 48.90 -6.71 31.26
CA ALA A 149 48.40 -7.67 32.24
C ALA A 149 47.71 -7.01 33.46
N VAL A 150 47.98 -5.75 33.73
CA VAL A 150 47.49 -4.99 34.89
C VAL A 150 46.42 -3.95 34.54
N ALA A 151 46.40 -3.45 33.29
CA ALA A 151 45.47 -2.42 32.88
C ALA A 151 44.95 -2.67 31.45
N GLN A 152 43.66 -2.60 31.29
CA GLN A 152 42.99 -2.68 29.98
C GLN A 152 43.11 -1.32 29.27
N SER A 153 43.18 -1.34 27.93
CA SER A 153 43.29 -0.13 27.14
C SER A 153 42.04 0.74 27.20
N ALA A 154 42.21 2.06 26.98
CA ALA A 154 41.08 3.00 26.86
C ALA A 154 40.09 2.54 25.78
N PHE A 155 40.61 2.00 24.69
CA PHE A 155 39.79 1.43 23.59
C PHE A 155 38.90 0.26 24.06
N TYR A 156 39.43 -0.66 24.89
CA TYR A 156 38.64 -1.80 25.42
C TYR A 156 37.46 -1.32 26.26
N HIS A 157 37.68 -0.38 27.19
CA HIS A 157 36.57 0.16 28.01
C HIS A 157 35.51 0.87 27.18
N THR A 158 35.93 1.62 26.15
CA THR A 158 35.00 2.30 25.25
C THR A 158 34.20 1.34 24.40
N MET A 159 34.83 0.28 23.88
CA MET A 159 34.12 -0.76 23.12
C MET A 159 33.14 -1.54 24.00
N THR A 160 33.48 -1.85 25.24
CA THR A 160 32.56 -2.50 26.20
C THR A 160 31.33 -1.62 26.45
N LEU A 161 31.53 -0.32 26.64
CA LEU A 161 30.43 0.63 26.81
C LEU A 161 29.52 0.67 25.58
N LEU A 162 30.10 0.68 24.39
CA LEU A 162 29.37 0.76 23.12
C LEU A 162 28.52 -0.51 22.88
N VAL A 163 29.04 -1.68 23.21
CA VAL A 163 28.31 -2.96 23.10
C VAL A 163 27.16 -3.02 24.12
N VAL A 164 27.40 -2.63 25.38
CA VAL A 164 26.38 -2.65 26.43
C VAL A 164 25.28 -1.61 26.17
N ALA A 165 25.63 -0.42 25.64
CA ALA A 165 24.69 0.62 25.30
C ALA A 165 23.97 0.39 23.97
N SER A 166 24.25 -0.69 23.24
CA SER A 166 23.58 -0.98 21.96
C SER A 166 22.09 -1.29 22.17
N PRO A 167 21.16 -0.60 21.48
CA PRO A 167 19.72 -0.78 21.66
C PRO A 167 19.14 -2.00 20.89
N CYS A 168 19.89 -3.10 20.83
CA CYS A 168 19.51 -4.29 20.04
C CYS A 168 18.10 -4.81 20.37
N ALA A 169 17.70 -4.77 21.64
CA ALA A 169 16.37 -5.19 22.07
C ALA A 169 15.25 -4.27 21.52
N LEU A 170 15.53 -3.00 21.32
CA LEU A 170 14.58 -2.00 20.85
C LEU A 170 14.34 -2.15 19.33
N VAL A 171 15.37 -2.55 18.59
CA VAL A 171 15.27 -2.81 17.13
C VAL A 171 14.50 -4.11 16.87
N LEU A 172 14.65 -5.14 17.71
CA LEU A 172 13.96 -6.42 17.56
C LEU A 172 12.50 -6.40 18.02
N SER A 173 12.06 -5.38 18.76
CA SER A 173 10.68 -5.27 19.26
C SER A 173 9.73 -4.54 18.30
N ILE A 174 10.19 -4.08 17.14
CA ILE A 174 9.35 -3.43 16.12
C ILE A 174 8.84 -4.54 15.18
N PRO A 175 7.53 -4.85 15.19
CA PRO A 175 6.93 -5.84 14.29
C PRO A 175 6.82 -5.35 12.85
#